data_4a5b7adc91530147986aeccd265b46bd
#
_entry.id   4a5b7adc91530147986aeccd265b46bd
#
_cell.length_a   1.000
_cell.length_b   1.000
_cell.length_c   1.000
_cell.angle_alpha   90.00
_cell.angle_beta   90.00
_cell.angle_gamma   90.00
#
_symmetry.space_group_name_H-M   'P 1'
#
loop_
_entity.id
_entity.type
_entity.pdbx_description
1 polymer ?
#
loop_
_entity_poly.entity_id
_entity_poly.type
_entity_poly.pdbx_seq_one_letter_code
_entity_poly.pdbx_strand_id
1 'polypeptide(L)'
;LHGWPMAGGDRPWERAIDITGDQPSANGNLFLYLNGENADAALALPAPERAARVLAQFRADMPDLVDEVLQAEAFAWPEQDWVRGSFGGPPVGGGWMLREWMRPEGRIHFAGDFTRAKTGWVEGAIESGLRAARQIDPTAEAEAGPRFLPLPG
;
A
#
# COMPACT_ATOMS: atom_id res chain seq x y z
N LEU A 1 -3.80 -3.57 -22.22
CA LEU A 1 -3.39 -2.68 -21.11
C LEU A 1 -1.89 -2.37 -21.06
N HIS A 2 -1.11 -2.91 -22.00
CA HIS A 2 0.34 -2.67 -22.05
C HIS A 2 0.65 -1.17 -22.19
N GLY A 3 1.36 -0.62 -21.21
CA GLY A 3 1.81 0.78 -21.20
C GLY A 3 0.96 1.74 -20.39
N TRP A 4 0.04 1.26 -19.60
CA TRP A 4 -0.80 2.08 -18.73
C TRP A 4 -0.35 1.94 -17.26
N PRO A 5 0.62 2.74 -16.80
CA PRO A 5 1.26 2.46 -15.52
C PRO A 5 0.35 2.75 -14.32
N MET A 6 -0.50 3.76 -14.41
CA MET A 6 -1.39 4.16 -13.31
C MET A 6 -2.36 5.25 -13.75
N ALA A 7 -3.62 5.15 -13.35
CA ALA A 7 -4.59 6.24 -13.37
C ALA A 7 -5.10 6.53 -11.96
N GLY A 8 -5.42 7.77 -11.69
CA GLY A 8 -5.96 8.22 -10.41
C GLY A 8 -6.82 9.47 -10.56
N GLY A 9 -7.52 9.85 -9.50
CA GLY A 9 -8.40 11.02 -9.46
C GLY A 9 -9.46 10.88 -8.37
N ASP A 10 -10.45 11.76 -8.40
CA ASP A 10 -11.60 11.78 -7.47
C ASP A 10 -12.62 10.67 -7.78
N ARG A 11 -12.13 9.46 -8.01
CA ARG A 11 -12.96 8.31 -8.36
C ARG A 11 -13.01 7.32 -7.20
N PRO A 12 -14.08 6.52 -7.08
CA PRO A 12 -14.20 5.53 -5.99
C PRO A 12 -13.03 4.56 -5.90
N TRP A 13 -12.35 4.31 -7.02
CA TRP A 13 -11.16 3.48 -7.10
C TRP A 13 -9.87 4.31 -7.16
N GLU A 14 -9.67 5.35 -6.51
CA GLU A 14 -8.53 6.29 -6.45
C GLU A 14 -7.34 6.02 -7.40
N ARG A 15 -6.91 4.77 -7.52
CA ARG A 15 -5.83 4.34 -8.42
C ARG A 15 -6.17 3.02 -9.10
N ALA A 16 -5.96 2.98 -10.40
CA ALA A 16 -5.93 1.76 -11.19
C ALA A 16 -4.49 1.52 -11.65
N ILE A 17 -3.93 0.37 -11.32
CA ILE A 17 -2.54 0.02 -11.58
C ILE A 17 -2.51 -1.25 -12.40
N ASP A 18 -1.86 -1.21 -13.56
CA ASP A 18 -1.57 -2.42 -14.34
C ASP A 18 -0.43 -3.17 -13.65
N ILE A 19 -0.76 -4.34 -13.11
CA ILE A 19 0.20 -5.23 -12.44
C ILE A 19 0.47 -6.49 -13.27
N THR A 20 0.15 -6.47 -14.55
CA THR A 20 0.41 -7.57 -15.46
C THR A 20 1.91 -7.91 -15.49
N GLY A 21 2.77 -6.88 -15.50
CA GLY A 21 4.22 -7.04 -15.47
C GLY A 21 4.72 -8.04 -16.52
N ASP A 22 5.77 -8.77 -16.17
CA ASP A 22 6.38 -9.81 -17.01
C ASP A 22 5.71 -11.19 -16.84
N GLN A 23 4.43 -11.22 -16.46
CA GLN A 23 3.69 -12.48 -16.31
C GLN A 23 3.51 -13.13 -17.68
N PRO A 24 3.83 -14.44 -17.83
CA PRO A 24 3.68 -15.17 -19.07
C PRO A 24 2.20 -15.54 -19.29
N SER A 25 1.33 -14.55 -19.42
CA SER A 25 -0.10 -14.70 -19.61
C SER A 25 -0.61 -13.78 -20.71
N ALA A 26 -1.57 -14.25 -21.50
CA ALA A 26 -2.31 -13.42 -22.45
C ALA A 26 -3.30 -12.48 -21.72
N ASN A 27 -3.63 -12.78 -20.47
CA ASN A 27 -4.57 -11.99 -19.67
C ASN A 27 -3.84 -10.90 -18.89
N GLY A 28 -4.41 -9.69 -18.85
CA GLY A 28 -3.95 -8.60 -18.01
C GLY A 28 -4.44 -8.74 -16.57
N ASN A 29 -3.74 -8.12 -15.64
CA ASN A 29 -4.10 -8.05 -14.24
C ASN A 29 -4.15 -6.60 -13.78
N LEU A 30 -5.32 -6.14 -13.35
CA LEU A 30 -5.55 -4.78 -12.94
C LEU A 30 -5.85 -4.72 -11.44
N PHE A 31 -5.12 -3.88 -10.73
CA PHE A 31 -5.32 -3.62 -9.32
C PHE A 31 -6.03 -2.27 -9.12
N LEU A 32 -7.22 -2.29 -8.52
CA LEU A 32 -7.98 -1.09 -8.14
C LEU A 32 -7.77 -0.83 -6.64
N TYR A 33 -7.23 0.33 -6.33
CA TYR A 33 -6.84 0.69 -4.97
C TYR A 33 -7.84 1.70 -4.38
N LEU A 34 -8.37 1.38 -3.21
CA LEU A 34 -9.32 2.21 -2.48
C LEU A 34 -8.76 2.59 -1.11
N ASN A 35 -8.86 3.86 -0.74
CA ASN A 35 -8.47 4.38 0.56
C ASN A 35 -9.55 5.29 1.14
N GLY A 36 -9.40 5.64 2.41
CA GLY A 36 -10.23 6.63 3.09
C GLY A 36 -11.72 6.34 2.95
N GLU A 37 -12.49 7.36 2.68
CA GLU A 37 -13.96 7.27 2.56
C GLU A 37 -14.43 6.30 1.47
N ASN A 38 -13.67 6.16 0.39
CA ASN A 38 -14.00 5.20 -0.68
C ASN A 38 -13.82 3.74 -0.21
N ALA A 39 -12.78 3.48 0.58
CA ALA A 39 -12.60 2.18 1.21
C ALA A 39 -13.71 1.90 2.23
N ASP A 40 -14.07 2.87 3.05
CA ASP A 40 -15.15 2.76 4.04
C ASP A 40 -16.50 2.48 3.37
N ALA A 41 -16.80 3.18 2.26
CA ALA A 41 -17.99 2.94 1.47
C ALA A 41 -18.04 1.53 0.87
N ALA A 42 -16.90 1.01 0.40
CA ALA A 42 -16.80 -0.35 -0.09
C ALA A 42 -16.96 -1.38 1.04
N LEU A 43 -16.35 -1.13 2.21
CA LEU A 43 -16.45 -1.99 3.40
C LEU A 43 -17.87 -2.07 3.97
N ALA A 44 -18.67 -1.03 3.79
CA ALA A 44 -20.09 -1.02 4.20
C ALA A 44 -20.96 -2.01 3.38
N LEU A 45 -20.47 -2.46 2.23
CA LEU A 45 -21.14 -3.47 1.41
C LEU A 45 -20.85 -4.88 1.92
N PRO A 46 -21.78 -5.84 1.72
CA PRO A 46 -21.48 -7.25 1.91
C PRO A 46 -20.27 -7.68 1.09
N ALA A 47 -19.38 -8.48 1.68
CA ALA A 47 -18.12 -8.86 1.02
C ALA A 47 -18.28 -9.40 -0.43
N PRO A 48 -19.28 -10.24 -0.75
CA PRO A 48 -19.49 -10.73 -2.11
C PRO A 48 -19.86 -9.63 -3.13
N GLU A 49 -20.35 -8.48 -2.69
CA GLU A 49 -20.84 -7.41 -3.56
C GLU A 49 -19.74 -6.38 -3.89
N ARG A 50 -18.69 -6.30 -3.09
CA ARG A 50 -17.64 -5.27 -3.18
C ARG A 50 -16.95 -5.25 -4.53
N ALA A 51 -16.45 -6.40 -4.97
CA ALA A 51 -15.75 -6.51 -6.25
C ALA A 51 -16.65 -6.10 -7.42
N ALA A 52 -17.89 -6.60 -7.45
CA ALA A 52 -18.84 -6.28 -8.51
C ALA A 52 -19.19 -4.78 -8.53
N ARG A 53 -19.36 -4.15 -7.36
CA ARG A 53 -19.67 -2.72 -7.25
C ARG A 53 -18.53 -1.84 -7.77
N VAL A 54 -17.30 -2.13 -7.33
CA VAL A 54 -16.12 -1.36 -7.75
C VAL A 54 -15.85 -1.55 -9.25
N LEU A 55 -16.00 -2.78 -9.74
CA LEU A 55 -15.83 -3.09 -11.17
C LEU A 55 -16.89 -2.39 -12.02
N ALA A 56 -18.15 -2.35 -11.58
CA ALA A 56 -19.20 -1.64 -12.32
C ALA A 56 -18.90 -0.15 -12.44
N GLN A 57 -18.40 0.47 -11.37
CA GLN A 57 -17.97 1.87 -11.40
C GLN A 57 -16.77 2.07 -12.31
N PHE A 58 -15.77 1.18 -12.24
CA PHE A 58 -14.60 1.26 -13.10
C PHE A 58 -14.97 1.16 -14.59
N ARG A 59 -15.87 0.25 -14.96
CA ARG A 59 -16.37 0.11 -16.32
C ARG A 59 -17.12 1.35 -16.80
N ALA A 60 -17.91 1.98 -15.94
CA ALA A 60 -18.61 3.21 -16.28
C ALA A 60 -17.65 4.38 -16.55
N ASP A 61 -16.55 4.44 -15.79
CA ASP A 61 -15.55 5.49 -15.91
C ASP A 61 -14.58 5.26 -17.06
N MET A 62 -14.30 4.00 -17.38
CA MET A 62 -13.26 3.56 -18.34
C MET A 62 -13.80 2.46 -19.27
N PRO A 63 -14.85 2.76 -20.09
CA PRO A 63 -15.52 1.74 -20.89
C PRO A 63 -14.61 1.06 -21.93
N ASP A 64 -13.62 1.79 -22.45
CA ASP A 64 -12.72 1.30 -23.51
C ASP A 64 -11.56 0.43 -22.97
N LEU A 65 -11.40 0.32 -21.65
CA LEU A 65 -10.25 -0.38 -21.08
C LEU A 65 -10.54 -1.84 -20.67
N VAL A 66 -11.81 -2.21 -20.59
CA VAL A 66 -12.20 -3.51 -20.06
C VAL A 66 -13.27 -4.16 -20.92
N ASP A 67 -12.83 -4.92 -21.91
CA ASP A 67 -13.73 -5.68 -22.79
C ASP A 67 -14.29 -6.89 -22.05
N GLU A 68 -13.43 -7.68 -21.42
CA GLU A 68 -13.79 -8.90 -20.72
C GLU A 68 -13.08 -8.98 -19.35
N VAL A 69 -13.84 -9.31 -18.31
CA VAL A 69 -13.32 -9.60 -16.98
C VAL A 69 -13.55 -11.07 -16.68
N LEU A 70 -12.47 -11.82 -16.58
CA LEU A 70 -12.51 -13.24 -16.26
C LEU A 70 -12.79 -13.48 -14.78
N GLN A 71 -12.22 -12.64 -13.90
CA GLN A 71 -12.35 -12.73 -12.45
C GLN A 71 -12.20 -11.35 -11.82
N ALA A 72 -12.94 -11.10 -10.75
CA ALA A 72 -12.78 -9.92 -9.91
C ALA A 72 -12.94 -10.31 -8.44
N GLU A 73 -11.98 -9.91 -7.62
CA GLU A 73 -11.96 -10.16 -6.18
C GLU A 73 -11.71 -8.85 -5.43
N ALA A 74 -12.23 -8.75 -4.22
CA ALA A 74 -11.96 -7.64 -3.30
C ALA A 74 -11.32 -8.19 -2.03
N PHE A 75 -10.19 -7.62 -1.67
CA PHE A 75 -9.50 -7.94 -0.43
C PHE A 75 -9.53 -6.73 0.52
N ALA A 76 -9.97 -6.96 1.74
CA ALA A 76 -10.14 -5.92 2.75
C ALA A 76 -9.14 -6.09 3.90
N TRP A 77 -8.07 -5.31 3.89
CA TRP A 77 -7.05 -5.30 4.95
C TRP A 77 -7.63 -4.98 6.35
N PRO A 78 -8.59 -4.03 6.49
CA PRO A 78 -9.18 -3.73 7.80
C PRO A 78 -9.92 -4.90 8.45
N GLU A 79 -10.39 -5.88 7.67
CA GLU A 79 -11.08 -7.07 8.16
C GLU A 79 -10.15 -8.20 8.56
N GLN A 80 -8.85 -8.06 8.31
CA GLN A 80 -7.86 -9.07 8.70
C GLN A 80 -7.52 -8.90 10.18
N ASP A 81 -7.67 -9.95 10.96
CA ASP A 81 -7.57 -9.90 12.45
C ASP A 81 -6.28 -9.28 12.98
N TRP A 82 -5.16 -9.51 12.32
CA TRP A 82 -3.84 -9.07 12.79
C TRP A 82 -3.32 -7.82 12.07
N VAL A 83 -4.01 -7.35 11.03
CA VAL A 83 -3.59 -6.20 10.22
C VAL A 83 -4.42 -4.97 10.53
N ARG A 84 -5.76 -5.09 10.50
CA ARG A 84 -6.73 -4.06 10.85
C ARG A 84 -6.61 -2.75 10.06
N GLY A 85 -5.85 -2.73 9.00
CA GLY A 85 -5.63 -1.56 8.17
C GLY A 85 -4.58 -1.78 7.10
N SER A 86 -4.18 -0.71 6.42
CA SER A 86 -3.16 -0.74 5.40
C SER A 86 -1.90 -0.02 5.89
N PHE A 87 -1.79 1.27 5.64
CA PHE A 87 -0.68 2.10 6.09
C PHE A 87 -1.21 3.31 6.85
N GLY A 88 -0.39 3.88 7.73
CA GLY A 88 -0.72 5.07 8.51
C GLY A 88 0.01 6.30 8.01
N GLY A 89 -0.56 7.47 8.28
CA GLY A 89 0.09 8.74 8.02
C GLY A 89 -0.50 9.84 8.90
N PRO A 90 0.22 10.94 9.11
CA PRO A 90 -0.32 12.06 9.85
C PRO A 90 -1.49 12.69 9.07
N PRO A 91 -2.51 13.18 9.76
CA PRO A 91 -3.55 13.98 9.13
C PRO A 91 -2.98 15.27 8.52
N VAL A 92 -3.77 15.93 7.69
CA VAL A 92 -3.40 17.24 7.14
C VAL A 92 -3.02 18.20 8.29
N GLY A 93 -1.83 18.82 8.19
CA GLY A 93 -1.28 19.65 9.25
C GLY A 93 -0.59 18.89 10.40
N GLY A 94 -0.66 17.57 10.42
CA GLY A 94 -0.09 16.71 11.47
C GLY A 94 1.39 16.33 11.29
N GLY A 95 2.14 17.01 10.41
CA GLY A 95 3.55 16.66 10.14
C GLY A 95 4.46 16.68 11.38
N TRP A 96 4.10 17.43 12.43
CA TRP A 96 4.81 17.43 13.71
C TRP A 96 4.77 16.06 14.42
N MET A 97 3.72 15.24 14.20
CA MET A 97 3.56 13.91 14.78
C MET A 97 4.67 12.97 14.35
N LEU A 98 5.21 13.13 13.13
CA LEU A 98 6.29 12.27 12.63
C LEU A 98 7.52 12.31 13.54
N ARG A 99 7.84 13.46 14.12
CA ARG A 99 8.96 13.60 15.07
C ARG A 99 8.71 12.83 16.35
N GLU A 100 7.48 12.92 16.87
CA GLU A 100 7.10 12.18 18.10
C GLU A 100 7.05 10.67 17.85
N TRP A 101 6.52 10.23 16.72
CA TRP A 101 6.49 8.80 16.36
C TRP A 101 7.89 8.19 16.13
N MET A 102 8.88 9.01 15.81
CA MET A 102 10.28 8.56 15.68
C MET A 102 11.03 8.54 17.01
N ARG A 103 10.49 9.19 18.03
CA ARG A 103 11.15 9.39 19.32
C ARG A 103 10.99 8.16 20.21
N PRO A 104 12.07 7.61 20.78
CA PRO A 104 11.95 6.54 21.77
C PRO A 104 11.24 7.02 23.04
N GLU A 105 10.47 6.15 23.65
CA GLU A 105 9.88 6.34 24.96
C GLU A 105 10.58 5.41 25.98
N GLY A 106 11.55 5.92 26.69
CA GLY A 106 12.40 5.13 27.56
C GLY A 106 13.16 4.04 26.79
N ARG A 107 12.79 2.78 27.00
CA ARG A 107 13.37 1.60 26.32
C ARG A 107 12.51 1.11 25.16
N ILE A 108 11.43 1.80 24.85
CA ILE A 108 10.54 1.44 23.75
C ILE A 108 10.97 2.22 22.51
N HIS A 109 11.19 1.52 21.41
CA HIS A 109 11.57 2.09 20.12
C HIS A 109 10.51 1.76 19.09
N PHE A 110 10.18 2.73 18.23
CA PHE A 110 9.13 2.61 17.24
C PHE A 110 9.72 2.49 15.84
N ALA A 111 9.22 1.53 15.08
CA ALA A 111 9.57 1.33 13.68
C ALA A 111 8.31 0.99 12.88
N GLY A 112 8.29 1.40 11.63
CA GLY A 112 7.20 1.19 10.69
C GLY A 112 7.20 2.32 9.66
N ASP A 113 6.57 2.11 8.53
CA ASP A 113 6.46 3.11 7.46
C ASP A 113 5.81 4.42 7.95
N PHE A 114 4.87 4.32 8.92
CA PHE A 114 4.20 5.47 9.53
C PHE A 114 5.13 6.41 10.30
N THR A 115 6.35 5.98 10.64
CA THR A 115 7.36 6.81 11.32
C THR A 115 8.27 7.56 10.35
N ARG A 116 7.89 7.68 9.08
CA ARG A 116 8.66 8.37 8.03
C ARG A 116 7.76 9.28 7.19
N ALA A 117 8.37 10.26 6.54
CA ALA A 117 7.65 11.17 5.66
C ALA A 117 7.06 10.48 4.41
N LYS A 118 7.68 9.38 3.97
CA LYS A 118 7.17 8.52 2.90
C LYS A 118 6.41 7.33 3.51
N THR A 119 5.25 7.60 4.05
CA THR A 119 4.37 6.56 4.60
C THR A 119 3.82 5.65 3.49
N GLY A 120 3.50 4.41 3.83
CA GLY A 120 2.92 3.45 2.89
C GLY A 120 3.92 2.80 1.93
N TRP A 121 5.23 2.96 2.14
CA TRP A 121 6.28 2.40 1.29
C TRP A 121 7.23 1.50 2.06
N VAL A 122 7.68 0.44 1.41
CA VAL A 122 8.61 -0.55 1.99
C VAL A 122 9.92 0.10 2.42
N GLU A 123 10.45 1.03 1.62
CA GLU A 123 11.67 1.79 1.92
C GLU A 123 11.53 2.55 3.24
N GLY A 124 10.37 3.19 3.48
CA GLY A 124 10.11 3.89 4.73
C GLY A 124 10.12 2.94 5.94
N ALA A 125 9.56 1.75 5.79
CA ALA A 125 9.58 0.72 6.82
C ALA A 125 11.01 0.24 7.12
N ILE A 126 11.81 -0.06 6.08
CA ILE A 126 13.22 -0.48 6.21
C ILE A 126 14.04 0.61 6.90
N GLU A 127 13.96 1.85 6.42
CA GLU A 127 14.70 2.97 7.02
C GLU A 127 14.34 3.18 8.49
N SER A 128 13.07 3.01 8.85
CA SER A 128 12.61 3.14 10.23
C SER A 128 13.14 2.02 11.12
N GLY A 129 13.21 0.80 10.60
CA GLY A 129 13.80 -0.34 11.28
C GLY A 129 15.29 -0.14 11.56
N LEU A 130 16.05 0.31 10.54
CA LEU A 130 17.46 0.65 10.70
C LEU A 130 17.67 1.77 11.72
N ARG A 131 16.85 2.81 11.71
CA ARG A 131 16.90 3.88 12.71
C ARG A 131 16.65 3.32 14.11
N ALA A 132 15.62 2.51 14.31
CA ALA A 132 15.32 1.94 15.62
C ALA A 132 16.45 1.01 16.11
N ALA A 133 17.03 0.21 15.23
CA ALA A 133 18.19 -0.62 15.57
C ALA A 133 19.39 0.21 16.04
N ARG A 134 19.72 1.31 15.35
CA ARG A 134 20.79 2.24 15.74
C ARG A 134 20.52 2.97 17.06
N GLN A 135 19.26 3.25 17.37
CA GLN A 135 18.88 3.81 18.66
C GLN A 135 19.11 2.83 19.82
N ILE A 136 19.00 1.53 19.56
CA ILE A 136 19.23 0.47 20.52
C ILE A 136 20.72 0.16 20.62
N ASP A 137 21.38 -0.01 19.50
CA ASP A 137 22.82 -0.32 19.39
C ASP A 137 23.49 0.59 18.34
N PRO A 138 24.16 1.66 18.77
CA PRO A 138 24.88 2.55 17.86
C PRO A 138 26.04 1.87 17.09
N THR A 139 26.49 0.69 17.53
CA THR A 139 27.59 -0.04 16.89
C THR A 139 27.11 -0.95 15.75
N ALA A 140 25.81 -1.19 15.64
CA ALA A 140 25.20 -2.04 14.60
C ALA A 140 25.48 -1.54 13.15
N GLU A 141 25.90 -0.30 12.97
CA GLU A 141 26.25 0.27 11.66
C GLU A 141 27.52 -0.32 11.05
N ALA A 142 28.47 -0.75 11.87
CA ALA A 142 29.77 -1.20 11.41
C ALA A 142 29.72 -2.57 10.69
N GLU A 143 28.67 -3.35 10.93
CA GLU A 143 28.54 -4.71 10.39
C GLU A 143 27.53 -4.87 9.27
N ALA A 144 26.60 -3.92 9.11
CA ALA A 144 25.51 -3.96 8.14
C ALA A 144 25.75 -3.05 6.93
N GLY A 145 26.82 -3.27 6.18
CA GLY A 145 26.88 -2.80 4.80
C GLY A 145 25.71 -3.44 3.99
N PRO A 146 25.16 -2.74 2.98
CA PRO A 146 24.04 -3.27 2.21
C PRO A 146 24.47 -4.57 1.52
N ARG A 147 24.19 -5.71 2.12
CA ARG A 147 24.27 -6.99 1.44
C ARG A 147 22.99 -7.14 0.61
N PHE A 148 22.99 -6.52 -0.56
CA PHE A 148 22.05 -6.93 -1.59
C PHE A 148 22.40 -8.37 -1.96
N LEU A 149 21.54 -9.30 -1.57
CA LEU A 149 21.61 -10.64 -2.15
C LEU A 149 21.36 -10.47 -3.65
N PRO A 150 22.25 -11.00 -4.53
CA PRO A 150 21.96 -11.00 -5.95
C PRO A 150 20.66 -11.77 -6.18
N LEU A 151 19.75 -11.17 -6.94
CA LEU A 151 18.54 -11.85 -7.37
C LEU A 151 18.97 -13.11 -8.15
N PRO A 152 18.37 -14.28 -7.89
CA PRO A 152 18.61 -15.46 -8.69
C PRO A 152 18.26 -15.15 -10.15
N GLY A 153 19.21 -15.41 -11.08
CA GLY A 153 19.02 -15.28 -12.52
C GLY A 153 18.03 -16.29 -13.08
#